data_5c6d97583ca0651250892cb0bd14eba6
#
_entry.id   5c6d97583ca0651250892cb0bd14eba6
#
_cell.length_a   1.000
_cell.length_b   1.000
_cell.length_c   1.000
_cell.angle_alpha   90.00
_cell.angle_beta   90.00
_cell.angle_gamma   90.00
#
_symmetry.space_group_name_H-M   'P 1'
#
loop_
_entity.id
_entity.type
_entity.pdbx_description
1 polymer ?
#
loop_
_entity_poly.entity_id
_entity_poly.type
_entity_poly.pdbx_seq_one_letter_code
_entity_poly.pdbx_strand_id
1 'polypeptide(L)'
;MKKYSLPKLALIPLIIFILSGLFFLQYRIDYLRRGPDSNHTNLAPLEVIPNVLLGSFRGVLVDLLWIRGIARHEEKKFYELLAINNMIAKLQPHFPAVWIFQAWNMCYNIAFEWESPENKWRWVKAGLDFAEKGAVRNPTNGDLLFEIGYIYFHKFDSKSFKYADHYRERLEEETGKNSYRQSLYWVKKSLNYNSLLRKRIVIERTVCHILWHASLQAEKDGKQEEAYEYATESIKEWNAYLKRHPDDPGGIARDFLEKINEKMLELEQKV
;
A
#
# COMPACT_ATOMS: atom_id res chain seq x y z
N MET A 1 -22.89 -54.54 -13.33
CA MET A 1 -22.00 -53.39 -13.55
C MET A 1 -20.66 -53.64 -12.86
N LYS A 2 -19.59 -53.91 -13.59
CA LYS A 2 -18.23 -54.10 -13.03
C LYS A 2 -17.68 -52.71 -12.58
N LYS A 3 -17.47 -52.53 -11.27
CA LYS A 3 -16.72 -51.40 -10.75
C LYS A 3 -15.27 -51.56 -11.14
N TYR A 4 -14.81 -50.75 -12.09
CA TYR A 4 -13.40 -50.62 -12.40
C TYR A 4 -12.72 -49.80 -11.30
N SER A 5 -12.15 -50.49 -10.31
CA SER A 5 -11.21 -49.84 -9.38
C SER A 5 -9.86 -49.74 -10.06
N LEU A 6 -9.40 -48.56 -10.38
CA LEU A 6 -8.03 -48.32 -10.79
C LEU A 6 -7.08 -48.90 -9.74
N PRO A 7 -6.06 -49.69 -10.15
CA PRO A 7 -5.12 -50.25 -9.16
C PRO A 7 -4.42 -49.09 -8.47
N LYS A 8 -4.31 -49.16 -7.14
CA LYS A 8 -3.71 -48.10 -6.30
C LYS A 8 -2.31 -47.67 -6.79
N LEU A 9 -1.58 -48.60 -7.45
CA LEU A 9 -0.27 -48.35 -8.06
C LEU A 9 -0.34 -47.38 -9.27
N ALA A 10 -1.45 -47.37 -10.03
CA ALA A 10 -1.63 -46.51 -11.20
C ALA A 10 -1.98 -45.05 -10.80
N LEU A 11 -2.41 -44.84 -9.58
CA LEU A 11 -2.69 -43.48 -9.04
C LEU A 11 -1.40 -42.70 -8.78
N ILE A 12 -0.30 -43.38 -8.42
CA ILE A 12 0.97 -42.71 -8.08
C ILE A 12 1.55 -41.94 -9.29
N PRO A 13 1.73 -42.54 -10.48
CA PRO A 13 2.23 -41.81 -11.63
C PRO A 13 1.27 -40.70 -12.10
N LEU A 14 -0.05 -40.89 -11.95
CA LEU A 14 -1.03 -39.87 -12.29
C LEU A 14 -0.88 -38.65 -11.35
N ILE A 15 -0.73 -38.89 -10.05
CA ILE A 15 -0.49 -37.83 -9.05
C ILE A 15 0.82 -37.10 -9.36
N ILE A 16 1.91 -37.82 -9.65
CA ILE A 16 3.20 -37.21 -10.00
C ILE A 16 3.06 -36.35 -11.26
N PHE A 17 2.35 -36.83 -12.28
CA PHE A 17 2.12 -36.08 -13.51
C PHE A 17 1.33 -34.80 -13.27
N ILE A 18 0.25 -34.86 -12.48
CA ILE A 18 -0.56 -33.68 -12.11
C ILE A 18 0.30 -32.69 -11.33
N LEU A 19 1.06 -33.14 -10.33
CA LEU A 19 1.93 -32.29 -9.52
C LEU A 19 3.01 -31.61 -10.35
N SER A 20 3.61 -32.35 -11.31
CA SER A 20 4.61 -31.80 -12.23
C SER A 20 4.01 -30.73 -13.16
N GLY A 21 2.79 -30.98 -13.65
CA GLY A 21 2.06 -30.00 -14.48
C GLY A 21 1.72 -28.72 -13.70
N LEU A 22 1.24 -28.85 -12.47
CA LEU A 22 0.96 -27.73 -11.57
C LEU A 22 2.24 -26.95 -11.24
N PHE A 23 3.36 -27.63 -11.00
CA PHE A 23 4.66 -27.00 -10.76
C PHE A 23 5.11 -26.16 -11.97
N PHE A 24 5.01 -26.71 -13.16
CA PHE A 24 5.36 -26.02 -14.40
C PHE A 24 4.45 -24.79 -14.63
N LEU A 25 3.14 -24.94 -14.42
CA LEU A 25 2.18 -23.85 -14.56
C LEU A 25 2.47 -22.72 -13.56
N GLN A 26 2.75 -23.08 -12.30
CA GLN A 26 3.12 -22.10 -11.27
C GLN A 26 4.41 -21.36 -11.61
N TYR A 27 5.43 -22.08 -12.10
CA TYR A 27 6.68 -21.47 -12.57
C TYR A 27 6.43 -20.45 -13.69
N ARG A 28 5.56 -20.78 -14.65
CA ARG A 28 5.18 -19.87 -15.75
C ARG A 28 4.44 -18.64 -15.25
N ILE A 29 3.51 -18.80 -14.30
CA ILE A 29 2.78 -17.69 -13.68
C ILE A 29 3.75 -16.76 -12.94
N ASP A 30 4.66 -17.31 -12.16
CA ASP A 30 5.65 -16.53 -11.43
C ASP A 30 6.60 -15.79 -12.37
N TYR A 31 6.99 -16.41 -13.47
CA TYR A 31 7.79 -15.80 -14.52
C TYR A 31 7.07 -14.62 -15.19
N LEU A 32 5.79 -14.78 -15.54
CA LEU A 32 4.98 -13.74 -16.17
C LEU A 32 4.65 -12.57 -15.24
N ARG A 33 4.59 -12.82 -13.94
CA ARG A 33 4.39 -11.79 -12.91
C ARG A 33 5.64 -10.95 -12.61
N ARG A 34 6.82 -11.48 -12.93
CA ARG A 34 8.09 -10.74 -12.87
C ARG A 34 8.12 -9.78 -14.04
N GLY A 35 7.95 -8.48 -13.81
CA GLY A 35 8.13 -7.47 -14.86
C GLY A 35 9.56 -7.49 -15.42
N PRO A 36 9.79 -6.92 -16.62
CA PRO A 36 11.10 -6.93 -17.28
C PRO A 36 12.23 -6.28 -16.47
N ASP A 37 11.89 -5.43 -15.48
CA ASP A 37 12.86 -4.72 -14.61
C ASP A 37 13.00 -5.35 -13.21
N SER A 38 12.51 -6.57 -12.99
CA SER A 38 12.76 -7.26 -11.74
C SER A 38 14.25 -7.67 -11.70
N ASN A 39 15.11 -6.70 -11.33
CA ASN A 39 16.42 -7.04 -10.78
C ASN A 39 16.18 -8.11 -9.74
N HIS A 40 16.86 -9.25 -9.91
CA HIS A 40 16.81 -10.39 -8.99
C HIS A 40 17.11 -9.88 -7.59
N THR A 41 16.09 -9.44 -6.87
CA THR A 41 16.20 -9.29 -5.43
C THR A 41 16.43 -10.69 -4.93
N ASN A 42 17.68 -10.98 -4.56
CA ASN A 42 18.09 -12.26 -4.02
C ASN A 42 17.13 -12.61 -2.89
N LEU A 43 16.19 -13.53 -3.14
CA LEU A 43 15.35 -14.07 -2.09
C LEU A 43 16.31 -14.66 -1.06
N ALA A 44 16.15 -14.29 0.19
CA ALA A 44 16.93 -14.91 1.24
C ALA A 44 16.74 -16.44 1.17
N PRO A 45 17.78 -17.26 1.44
CA PRO A 45 17.66 -18.73 1.34
C PRO A 45 16.45 -19.29 2.08
N LEU A 46 16.06 -18.68 3.20
CA LEU A 46 14.84 -18.99 3.97
C LEU A 46 13.51 -18.70 3.24
N GLU A 47 13.52 -17.87 2.21
CA GLU A 47 12.34 -17.59 1.38
C GLU A 47 12.26 -18.51 0.17
N VAL A 48 13.41 -18.97 -0.31
CA VAL A 48 13.50 -19.92 -1.44
C VAL A 48 13.03 -21.32 -1.04
N ILE A 49 13.42 -21.80 0.13
CA ILE A 49 13.12 -23.15 0.60
C ILE A 49 11.61 -23.43 0.62
N PRO A 50 10.74 -22.63 1.24
CA PRO A 50 9.29 -22.87 1.21
C PRO A 50 8.71 -22.83 -0.21
N ASN A 51 9.21 -21.93 -1.06
CA ASN A 51 8.73 -21.79 -2.43
C ASN A 51 9.10 -23.01 -3.32
N VAL A 52 10.27 -23.58 -3.11
CA VAL A 52 10.74 -24.76 -3.84
C VAL A 52 10.10 -26.05 -3.31
N LEU A 53 10.06 -26.23 -1.97
CA LEU A 53 9.52 -27.43 -1.35
C LEU A 53 8.01 -27.56 -1.52
N LEU A 54 7.28 -26.45 -1.45
CA LEU A 54 5.81 -26.46 -1.55
C LEU A 54 5.31 -26.50 -2.97
N GLY A 55 6.13 -26.06 -3.97
CA GLY A 55 5.76 -26.11 -5.38
C GLY A 55 4.32 -25.70 -5.64
N SER A 56 3.55 -26.59 -6.25
CA SER A 56 2.12 -26.41 -6.56
C SER A 56 1.21 -26.33 -5.35
N PHE A 57 1.62 -26.88 -4.19
CA PHE A 57 0.84 -26.79 -2.95
C PHE A 57 0.88 -25.42 -2.30
N ARG A 58 1.78 -24.53 -2.75
CA ARG A 58 1.87 -23.17 -2.23
C ARG A 58 0.55 -22.42 -2.34
N GLY A 59 -0.16 -22.54 -3.47
CA GLY A 59 -1.48 -21.92 -3.64
C GLY A 59 -2.48 -22.40 -2.62
N VAL A 60 -2.61 -23.73 -2.47
CA VAL A 60 -3.52 -24.33 -1.49
C VAL A 60 -3.19 -23.91 -0.07
N LEU A 61 -1.89 -23.87 0.28
CA LEU A 61 -1.47 -23.41 1.62
C LEU A 61 -1.83 -21.93 1.83
N VAL A 62 -1.65 -21.09 0.84
CA VAL A 62 -2.03 -19.68 0.92
C VAL A 62 -3.53 -19.52 1.12
N ASP A 63 -4.37 -20.30 0.40
CA ASP A 63 -5.82 -20.28 0.57
C ASP A 63 -6.23 -20.71 1.99
N LEU A 64 -5.61 -21.75 2.52
CA LEU A 64 -5.83 -22.19 3.90
C LEU A 64 -5.41 -21.13 4.93
N LEU A 65 -4.29 -20.44 4.68
CA LEU A 65 -3.84 -19.34 5.53
C LEU A 65 -4.81 -18.15 5.47
N TRP A 66 -5.38 -17.84 4.29
CA TRP A 66 -6.42 -16.81 4.16
C TRP A 66 -7.67 -17.16 4.98
N ILE A 67 -8.19 -18.40 4.86
CA ILE A 67 -9.35 -18.87 5.65
C ILE A 67 -9.05 -18.76 7.14
N ARG A 68 -7.87 -19.21 7.58
CA ARG A 68 -7.45 -19.10 8.97
C ARG A 68 -7.30 -17.63 9.40
N GLY A 69 -6.79 -16.76 8.52
CA GLY A 69 -6.66 -15.32 8.78
C GLY A 69 -8.02 -14.67 9.03
N ILE A 70 -9.03 -14.99 8.22
CA ILE A 70 -10.41 -14.50 8.42
C ILE A 70 -10.93 -14.92 9.80
N ALA A 71 -10.81 -16.21 10.16
CA ALA A 71 -11.24 -16.70 11.47
C ALA A 71 -10.52 -15.98 12.63
N ARG A 72 -9.19 -15.73 12.52
CA ARG A 72 -8.45 -14.99 13.56
C ARG A 72 -8.86 -13.53 13.65
N HIS A 73 -9.24 -12.91 12.54
CA HIS A 73 -9.78 -11.56 12.53
C HIS A 73 -11.13 -11.49 13.29
N GLU A 74 -12.05 -12.42 13.01
CA GLU A 74 -13.35 -12.52 13.69
C GLU A 74 -13.19 -12.79 15.20
N GLU A 75 -12.22 -13.63 15.58
CA GLU A 75 -11.88 -13.91 16.98
C GLU A 75 -11.09 -12.78 17.67
N LYS A 76 -10.77 -11.67 16.95
CA LYS A 76 -9.95 -10.55 17.43
C LYS A 76 -8.53 -10.96 17.89
N LYS A 77 -8.01 -12.07 17.36
CA LYS A 77 -6.64 -12.56 17.62
C LYS A 77 -5.64 -11.92 16.66
N PHE A 78 -5.49 -10.61 16.77
CA PHE A 78 -4.77 -9.80 15.79
C PHE A 78 -3.28 -10.11 15.69
N TYR A 79 -2.62 -10.54 16.78
CA TYR A 79 -1.21 -10.96 16.73
C TYR A 79 -1.02 -12.28 15.96
N GLU A 80 -1.93 -13.25 16.11
CA GLU A 80 -1.93 -14.46 15.29
C GLU A 80 -2.19 -14.11 13.82
N LEU A 81 -3.14 -13.21 13.56
CA LEU A 81 -3.43 -12.71 12.22
C LEU A 81 -2.19 -12.06 11.58
N LEU A 82 -1.45 -11.23 12.32
CA LEU A 82 -0.21 -10.63 11.82
C LEU A 82 0.83 -11.70 11.42
N ALA A 83 0.98 -12.76 12.24
CA ALA A 83 1.87 -13.86 11.91
C ALA A 83 1.42 -14.59 10.62
N ILE A 84 0.12 -14.83 10.44
CA ILE A 84 -0.45 -15.43 9.23
C ILE A 84 -0.19 -14.53 8.02
N ASN A 85 -0.42 -13.22 8.13
CA ASN A 85 -0.18 -12.25 7.07
C ASN A 85 1.29 -12.25 6.62
N ASN A 86 2.22 -12.30 7.56
CA ASN A 86 3.64 -12.42 7.26
C ASN A 86 3.99 -13.76 6.55
N MET A 87 3.31 -14.86 6.90
CA MET A 87 3.49 -16.13 6.21
C MET A 87 2.97 -16.06 4.77
N ILE A 88 1.79 -15.50 4.54
CA ILE A 88 1.23 -15.30 3.19
C ILE A 88 2.17 -14.44 2.33
N ALA A 89 2.67 -13.33 2.89
CA ALA A 89 3.60 -12.45 2.20
C ALA A 89 4.93 -13.15 1.82
N LYS A 90 5.46 -14.03 2.69
CA LYS A 90 6.64 -14.85 2.38
C LYS A 90 6.38 -15.89 1.28
N LEU A 91 5.17 -16.45 1.24
CA LEU A 91 4.78 -17.40 0.20
C LEU A 91 4.46 -16.73 -1.13
N GLN A 92 3.99 -15.47 -1.12
CA GLN A 92 3.64 -14.70 -2.32
C GLN A 92 4.29 -13.32 -2.33
N PRO A 93 5.64 -13.20 -2.29
CA PRO A 93 6.33 -11.91 -2.13
C PRO A 93 6.10 -10.97 -3.31
N HIS A 94 5.87 -11.50 -4.52
CA HIS A 94 5.63 -10.73 -5.75
C HIS A 94 4.15 -10.59 -6.11
N PHE A 95 3.25 -10.72 -5.13
CA PHE A 95 1.83 -10.48 -5.31
C PHE A 95 1.39 -9.21 -4.57
N PRO A 96 1.37 -8.03 -5.23
CA PRO A 96 1.15 -6.72 -4.59
C PRO A 96 -0.14 -6.63 -3.81
N ALA A 97 -1.22 -7.29 -4.28
CA ALA A 97 -2.52 -7.25 -3.64
C ALA A 97 -2.49 -7.76 -2.18
N VAL A 98 -1.62 -8.75 -1.86
CA VAL A 98 -1.44 -9.24 -0.48
C VAL A 98 -0.91 -8.12 0.42
N TRP A 99 0.10 -7.38 -0.05
CA TRP A 99 0.71 -6.30 0.70
C TRP A 99 -0.26 -5.13 0.90
N ILE A 100 -0.99 -4.75 -0.16
CA ILE A 100 -2.00 -3.69 -0.11
C ILE A 100 -3.10 -4.06 0.89
N PHE A 101 -3.74 -5.23 0.71
CA PHE A 101 -4.87 -5.65 1.52
C PHE A 101 -4.52 -5.74 3.00
N GLN A 102 -3.37 -6.35 3.33
CA GLN A 102 -2.97 -6.53 4.72
C GLN A 102 -2.56 -5.21 5.38
N ALA A 103 -1.89 -4.32 4.65
CA ALA A 103 -1.57 -2.98 5.15
C ALA A 103 -2.84 -2.20 5.48
N TRP A 104 -3.83 -2.20 4.56
CA TRP A 104 -5.12 -1.58 4.79
C TRP A 104 -5.85 -2.18 5.99
N ASN A 105 -5.88 -3.51 6.09
CA ASN A 105 -6.52 -4.20 7.21
C ASN A 105 -5.90 -3.78 8.55
N MET A 106 -4.57 -3.71 8.65
CA MET A 106 -3.90 -3.27 9.87
C MET A 106 -4.15 -1.79 10.17
N CYS A 107 -3.99 -0.91 9.17
CA CYS A 107 -4.10 0.54 9.38
C CYS A 107 -5.53 1.01 9.67
N TYR A 108 -6.55 0.37 9.09
CA TYR A 108 -7.92 0.84 9.19
C TYR A 108 -8.80 -0.08 10.04
N ASN A 109 -8.87 -1.38 9.76
CA ASN A 109 -9.79 -2.28 10.44
C ASN A 109 -9.29 -2.62 11.85
N ILE A 110 -8.08 -3.18 11.96
CA ILE A 110 -7.55 -3.60 13.26
C ILE A 110 -7.27 -2.39 14.16
N ALA A 111 -6.67 -1.32 13.61
CA ALA A 111 -6.44 -0.09 14.37
C ALA A 111 -7.74 0.53 14.91
N PHE A 112 -8.88 0.33 14.22
CA PHE A 112 -10.18 0.83 14.68
C PHE A 112 -10.67 0.10 15.94
N GLU A 113 -10.39 -1.19 16.09
CA GLU A 113 -10.83 -2.05 17.20
C GLU A 113 -10.24 -1.65 18.58
N TRP A 114 -9.15 -0.88 18.58
CA TRP A 114 -8.51 -0.45 19.82
C TRP A 114 -9.07 0.89 20.29
N GLU A 115 -9.13 1.10 21.60
CA GLU A 115 -9.58 2.38 22.18
C GLU A 115 -8.42 3.38 22.30
N SER A 116 -7.27 2.91 22.82
CA SER A 116 -6.12 3.76 23.11
C SER A 116 -5.44 4.24 21.83
N PRO A 117 -5.11 5.54 21.71
CA PRO A 117 -4.40 6.09 20.55
C PRO A 117 -3.07 5.40 20.29
N GLU A 118 -2.35 5.03 21.36
CA GLU A 118 -1.07 4.33 21.28
C GLU A 118 -1.20 2.93 20.66
N ASN A 119 -2.22 2.17 21.04
CA ASN A 119 -2.47 0.87 20.44
C ASN A 119 -2.91 1.00 18.97
N LYS A 120 -3.70 2.02 18.65
CA LYS A 120 -4.05 2.36 17.26
C LYS A 120 -2.80 2.68 16.45
N TRP A 121 -1.89 3.50 17.00
CA TRP A 121 -0.62 3.83 16.37
C TRP A 121 0.22 2.60 16.05
N ARG A 122 0.37 1.67 16.99
CA ARG A 122 1.12 0.41 16.76
C ARG A 122 0.64 -0.35 15.53
N TRP A 123 -0.67 -0.40 15.31
CA TRP A 123 -1.24 -1.08 14.15
C TRP A 123 -1.12 -0.27 12.86
N VAL A 124 -1.27 1.06 12.92
CA VAL A 124 -1.01 1.93 11.77
C VAL A 124 0.45 1.80 11.33
N LYS A 125 1.38 1.87 12.27
CA LYS A 125 2.82 1.69 12.02
C LYS A 125 3.12 0.30 11.43
N ALA A 126 2.58 -0.76 12.04
CA ALA A 126 2.78 -2.13 11.56
C ALA A 126 2.28 -2.30 10.11
N GLY A 127 1.15 -1.68 9.76
CA GLY A 127 0.61 -1.69 8.40
C GLY A 127 1.50 -0.95 7.40
N LEU A 128 2.02 0.23 7.78
CA LEU A 128 2.96 0.98 6.96
C LEU A 128 4.28 0.22 6.75
N ASP A 129 4.87 -0.29 7.82
CA ASP A 129 6.11 -1.10 7.76
C ASP A 129 5.93 -2.34 6.87
N PHE A 130 4.74 -2.96 6.92
CA PHE A 130 4.39 -4.10 6.09
C PHE A 130 4.29 -3.70 4.60
N ALA A 131 3.60 -2.60 4.29
CA ALA A 131 3.45 -2.11 2.93
C ALA A 131 4.81 -1.68 2.31
N GLU A 132 5.65 -0.99 3.09
CA GLU A 132 7.00 -0.60 2.66
C GLU A 132 7.89 -1.83 2.37
N LYS A 133 7.81 -2.90 3.17
CA LYS A 133 8.46 -4.19 2.85
C LYS A 133 7.92 -4.78 1.55
N GLY A 134 6.62 -4.65 1.30
CA GLY A 134 6.00 -5.02 0.03
C GLY A 134 6.56 -4.26 -1.16
N ALA A 135 6.78 -2.94 -1.01
CA ALA A 135 7.37 -2.10 -2.06
C ALA A 135 8.82 -2.49 -2.39
N VAL A 136 9.60 -2.95 -1.40
CA VAL A 136 10.94 -3.50 -1.66
C VAL A 136 10.87 -4.74 -2.56
N ARG A 137 9.84 -5.57 -2.41
CA ARG A 137 9.62 -6.79 -3.21
C ARG A 137 8.95 -6.51 -4.56
N ASN A 138 8.24 -5.38 -4.68
CA ASN A 138 7.46 -4.98 -5.85
C ASN A 138 7.74 -3.51 -6.21
N PRO A 139 9.00 -3.12 -6.51
CA PRO A 139 9.42 -1.72 -6.58
C PRO A 139 8.81 -0.94 -7.73
N THR A 140 8.28 -1.64 -8.75
CA THR A 140 7.69 -1.06 -9.97
C THR A 140 6.16 -1.16 -9.99
N ASN A 141 5.52 -1.61 -8.90
CA ASN A 141 4.07 -1.70 -8.86
C ASN A 141 3.45 -0.36 -8.43
N GLY A 142 2.88 0.37 -9.40
CA GLY A 142 2.29 1.70 -9.18
C GLY A 142 1.16 1.70 -8.16
N ASP A 143 0.33 0.66 -8.12
CA ASP A 143 -0.78 0.56 -7.17
C ASP A 143 -0.29 0.46 -5.73
N LEU A 144 0.69 -0.40 -5.45
CA LEU A 144 1.25 -0.56 -4.11
C LEU A 144 1.95 0.73 -3.64
N LEU A 145 2.74 1.36 -4.52
CA LEU A 145 3.42 2.61 -4.20
C LEU A 145 2.40 3.73 -3.90
N PHE A 146 1.33 3.82 -4.70
CA PHE A 146 0.25 4.77 -4.45
C PHE A 146 -0.43 4.51 -3.10
N GLU A 147 -0.77 3.25 -2.79
CA GLU A 147 -1.47 2.91 -1.55
C GLU A 147 -0.64 3.23 -0.30
N ILE A 148 0.68 3.04 -0.34
CA ILE A 148 1.56 3.48 0.75
C ILE A 148 1.45 4.98 0.95
N GLY A 149 1.59 5.75 -0.13
CA GLY A 149 1.47 7.21 -0.06
C GLY A 149 0.09 7.67 0.39
N TYR A 150 -0.96 6.99 -0.06
CA TYR A 150 -2.33 7.30 0.34
C TYR A 150 -2.58 7.03 1.84
N ILE A 151 -2.03 5.95 2.40
CA ILE A 151 -2.11 5.70 3.85
C ILE A 151 -1.40 6.81 4.63
N TYR A 152 -0.19 7.24 4.20
CA TYR A 152 0.54 8.37 4.79
C TYR A 152 -0.22 9.70 4.68
N PHE A 153 -1.04 9.89 3.66
CA PHE A 153 -1.90 11.06 3.53
C PHE A 153 -3.14 10.93 4.39
N HIS A 154 -3.98 9.96 4.07
CA HIS A 154 -5.35 9.89 4.58
C HIS A 154 -5.42 9.57 6.07
N LYS A 155 -4.55 8.66 6.57
CA LYS A 155 -4.57 8.24 7.97
C LYS A 155 -4.00 9.30 8.92
N PHE A 156 -3.17 10.20 8.40
CA PHE A 156 -2.51 11.26 9.16
C PHE A 156 -3.16 12.63 8.97
N ASP A 157 -4.26 12.72 8.22
CA ASP A 157 -5.00 13.95 8.02
C ASP A 157 -6.04 14.17 9.12
N SER A 158 -5.92 15.29 9.86
CA SER A 158 -6.80 15.63 10.99
C SER A 158 -8.26 15.83 10.59
N LYS A 159 -8.55 16.10 9.31
CA LYS A 159 -9.93 16.17 8.80
C LYS A 159 -10.55 14.78 8.66
N SER A 160 -9.73 13.77 8.45
CA SER A 160 -10.17 12.39 8.21
C SER A 160 -10.20 11.56 9.47
N PHE A 161 -9.26 11.79 10.41
CA PHE A 161 -9.11 10.96 11.62
C PHE A 161 -8.86 11.77 12.88
N LYS A 162 -9.60 11.44 13.95
CA LYS A 162 -9.50 12.06 15.27
C LYS A 162 -8.09 12.02 15.87
N TYR A 163 -7.34 10.95 15.62
CA TYR A 163 -6.01 10.72 16.22
C TYR A 163 -4.86 10.99 15.25
N ALA A 164 -5.12 11.70 14.15
CA ALA A 164 -4.11 11.99 13.14
C ALA A 164 -2.94 12.82 13.69
N ASP A 165 -3.21 13.79 14.59
CA ASP A 165 -2.18 14.59 15.24
C ASP A 165 -1.23 13.67 16.04
N HIS A 166 -1.78 12.79 16.87
CA HIS A 166 -1.00 11.80 17.61
C HIS A 166 -0.16 10.88 16.71
N TYR A 167 -0.71 10.45 15.56
CA TYR A 167 0.05 9.61 14.62
C TYR A 167 1.20 10.38 13.97
N ARG A 168 1.05 11.68 13.69
CA ARG A 168 2.13 12.51 13.16
C ARG A 168 3.25 12.70 14.17
N GLU A 169 2.90 13.02 15.42
CA GLU A 169 3.85 13.14 16.53
C GLU A 169 4.66 11.84 16.71
N ARG A 170 3.98 10.71 16.81
CA ARG A 170 4.64 9.40 16.98
C ARG A 170 5.51 9.03 15.78
N LEU A 171 5.06 9.32 14.55
CA LEU A 171 5.87 9.07 13.35
C LEU A 171 7.15 9.89 13.37
N GLU A 172 7.05 11.16 13.71
CA GLU A 172 8.20 12.07 13.78
C GLU A 172 9.18 11.67 14.90
N GLU A 173 8.68 11.40 16.11
CA GLU A 173 9.47 10.94 17.25
C GLU A 173 10.24 9.64 16.97
N GLU A 174 9.58 8.64 16.38
CA GLU A 174 10.18 7.32 16.19
C GLU A 174 11.05 7.24 14.94
N THR A 175 10.80 8.06 13.92
CA THR A 175 11.43 7.90 12.60
C THR A 175 12.05 9.17 12.03
N GLY A 176 11.76 10.34 12.59
CA GLY A 176 12.13 11.63 12.03
C GLY A 176 11.39 11.99 10.72
N LYS A 177 10.35 11.22 10.36
CA LYS A 177 9.64 11.38 9.08
C LYS A 177 8.40 12.28 9.24
N ASN A 178 8.20 13.19 8.28
CA ASN A 178 6.95 13.93 8.13
C ASN A 178 5.99 13.13 7.22
N SER A 179 4.74 12.93 7.65
CA SER A 179 3.75 12.11 6.95
C SER A 179 3.40 12.63 5.55
N TYR A 180 3.26 13.96 5.39
CA TYR A 180 2.95 14.56 4.09
C TYR A 180 4.12 14.45 3.10
N ARG A 181 5.37 14.64 3.57
CA ARG A 181 6.58 14.41 2.74
C ARG A 181 6.70 12.92 2.34
N GLN A 182 6.41 11.99 3.24
CA GLN A 182 6.37 10.56 2.90
C GLN A 182 5.26 10.26 1.89
N SER A 183 4.07 10.81 2.09
CA SER A 183 2.97 10.66 1.14
C SER A 183 3.35 11.15 -0.26
N LEU A 184 3.89 12.37 -0.37
CA LEU A 184 4.36 12.93 -1.64
C LEU A 184 5.42 12.06 -2.31
N TYR A 185 6.39 11.56 -1.54
CA TYR A 185 7.43 10.68 -2.06
C TYR A 185 6.82 9.44 -2.73
N TRP A 186 5.93 8.73 -2.03
CA TRP A 186 5.36 7.49 -2.52
C TRP A 186 4.38 7.71 -3.68
N VAL A 187 3.49 8.72 -3.59
CA VAL A 187 2.52 9.03 -4.65
C VAL A 187 3.25 9.53 -5.92
N LYS A 188 4.23 10.43 -5.80
CA LYS A 188 5.02 10.87 -6.96
C LYS A 188 5.82 9.72 -7.58
N LYS A 189 6.37 8.82 -6.75
CA LYS A 189 7.06 7.62 -7.23
C LYS A 189 6.13 6.69 -8.01
N SER A 190 4.86 6.55 -7.58
CA SER A 190 3.88 5.72 -8.27
C SER A 190 3.58 6.18 -9.70
N LEU A 191 3.69 7.49 -9.98
CA LEU A 191 3.48 8.07 -11.32
C LEU A 191 4.49 7.59 -12.37
N ASN A 192 5.61 7.02 -11.95
CA ASN A 192 6.60 6.44 -12.88
C ASN A 192 6.22 5.05 -13.40
N TYR A 193 5.14 4.46 -12.85
CA TYR A 193 4.72 3.10 -13.17
C TYR A 193 3.24 3.05 -13.52
N ASN A 194 2.83 1.96 -14.20
CA ASN A 194 1.43 1.73 -14.49
C ASN A 194 0.65 1.35 -13.22
N SER A 195 -0.55 1.92 -13.10
CA SER A 195 -1.54 1.54 -12.10
C SER A 195 -2.70 0.84 -12.79
N LEU A 196 -3.14 -0.29 -12.24
CA LEU A 196 -4.31 -1.04 -12.71
C LEU A 196 -5.58 -0.60 -11.98
N LEU A 197 -5.43 -0.13 -10.75
CA LEU A 197 -6.56 0.23 -9.88
C LEU A 197 -6.98 1.70 -10.03
N ARG A 198 -6.08 2.57 -10.49
CA ARG A 198 -6.33 4.01 -10.55
C ARG A 198 -5.90 4.65 -11.86
N LYS A 199 -6.74 5.56 -12.36
CA LYS A 199 -6.38 6.40 -13.50
C LYS A 199 -5.29 7.40 -13.08
N ARG A 200 -4.34 7.66 -13.96
CA ARG A 200 -3.24 8.61 -13.74
C ARG A 200 -3.71 9.99 -13.26
N ILE A 201 -4.80 10.49 -13.83
CA ILE A 201 -5.41 11.77 -13.45
C ILE A 201 -5.79 11.83 -11.96
N VAL A 202 -6.23 10.70 -11.36
CA VAL A 202 -6.56 10.62 -9.93
C VAL A 202 -5.30 10.71 -9.09
N ILE A 203 -4.22 10.03 -9.51
CA ILE A 203 -2.93 10.06 -8.79
C ILE A 203 -2.34 11.48 -8.83
N GLU A 204 -2.38 12.16 -9.98
CA GLU A 204 -1.89 13.54 -10.13
C GLU A 204 -2.68 14.52 -9.25
N ARG A 205 -4.00 14.42 -9.22
CA ARG A 205 -4.83 15.22 -8.29
C ARG A 205 -4.50 14.94 -6.83
N THR A 206 -4.22 13.68 -6.49
CA THR A 206 -3.85 13.32 -5.12
C THR A 206 -2.58 14.04 -4.68
N VAL A 207 -1.57 14.21 -5.55
CA VAL A 207 -0.36 15.00 -5.23
C VAL A 207 -0.73 16.44 -4.86
N CYS A 208 -1.61 17.08 -5.66
CA CYS A 208 -2.05 18.45 -5.41
C CYS A 208 -2.80 18.57 -4.07
N HIS A 209 -3.69 17.62 -3.78
CA HIS A 209 -4.44 17.59 -2.52
C HIS A 209 -3.53 17.37 -1.30
N ILE A 210 -2.52 16.49 -1.39
CA ILE A 210 -1.56 16.28 -0.31
C ILE A 210 -0.86 17.60 0.04
N LEU A 211 -0.38 18.34 -0.97
CA LEU A 211 0.29 19.63 -0.75
C LEU A 211 -0.64 20.67 -0.11
N TRP A 212 -1.88 20.74 -0.58
CA TRP A 212 -2.87 21.63 0.01
C TRP A 212 -3.15 21.30 1.48
N HIS A 213 -3.37 20.02 1.82
CA HIS A 213 -3.61 19.61 3.20
C HIS A 213 -2.36 19.79 4.08
N ALA A 214 -1.17 19.59 3.51
CA ALA A 214 0.09 19.87 4.21
C ALA A 214 0.23 21.35 4.57
N SER A 215 -0.13 22.27 3.65
CA SER A 215 -0.14 23.71 3.92
C SER A 215 -1.10 24.08 5.06
N LEU A 216 -2.34 23.58 5.01
CA LEU A 216 -3.32 23.83 6.06
C LEU A 216 -2.89 23.30 7.43
N GLN A 217 -2.22 22.14 7.44
CA GLN A 217 -1.72 21.54 8.67
C GLN A 217 -0.52 22.32 9.23
N ALA A 218 0.42 22.72 8.38
CA ALA A 218 1.58 23.51 8.77
C ALA A 218 1.15 24.87 9.36
N GLU A 219 0.13 25.53 8.79
CA GLU A 219 -0.44 26.75 9.35
C GLU A 219 -1.06 26.50 10.74
N LYS A 220 -1.85 25.41 10.88
CA LYS A 220 -2.44 25.01 12.18
C LYS A 220 -1.36 24.79 13.25
N ASP A 221 -0.22 24.24 12.84
CA ASP A 221 0.92 23.96 13.71
C ASP A 221 1.81 25.22 13.97
N GLY A 222 1.41 26.40 13.45
CA GLY A 222 2.14 27.66 13.60
C GLY A 222 3.40 27.78 12.72
N LYS A 223 3.62 26.87 11.78
CA LYS A 223 4.78 26.81 10.88
C LYS A 223 4.47 27.60 9.59
N GLN A 224 4.46 28.93 9.68
CA GLN A 224 3.98 29.79 8.58
C GLN A 224 4.82 29.67 7.30
N GLU A 225 6.15 29.63 7.41
CA GLU A 225 7.04 29.46 6.23
C GLU A 225 6.77 28.12 5.54
N GLU A 226 6.65 27.02 6.30
CA GLU A 226 6.36 25.70 5.74
C GLU A 226 4.97 25.67 5.09
N ALA A 227 3.98 26.34 5.68
CA ALA A 227 2.64 26.46 5.11
C ALA A 227 2.67 27.19 3.76
N TYR A 228 3.43 28.27 3.67
CA TYR A 228 3.61 29.04 2.44
C TYR A 228 4.32 28.23 1.35
N GLU A 229 5.38 27.49 1.71
CA GLU A 229 6.09 26.59 0.79
C GLU A 229 5.15 25.54 0.19
N TYR A 230 4.39 24.83 1.02
CA TYR A 230 3.44 23.83 0.56
C TYR A 230 2.33 24.42 -0.32
N ALA A 231 1.80 25.61 0.02
CA ALA A 231 0.82 26.28 -0.81
C ALA A 231 1.38 26.63 -2.20
N THR A 232 2.61 27.16 -2.23
CA THR A 232 3.33 27.48 -3.46
C THR A 232 3.57 26.24 -4.33
N GLU A 233 4.03 25.12 -3.71
CA GLU A 233 4.18 23.85 -4.41
C GLU A 233 2.82 23.35 -4.93
N SER A 234 1.73 23.51 -4.17
CA SER A 234 0.39 23.11 -4.58
C SER A 234 -0.09 23.86 -5.82
N ILE A 235 0.09 25.19 -5.86
CA ILE A 235 -0.22 26.03 -7.04
C ILE A 235 0.57 25.53 -8.27
N LYS A 236 1.86 25.27 -8.10
CA LYS A 236 2.71 24.76 -9.17
C LYS A 236 2.20 23.43 -9.73
N GLU A 237 1.85 22.49 -8.86
CA GLU A 237 1.36 21.17 -9.29
C GLU A 237 -0.03 21.27 -9.95
N TRP A 238 -0.96 22.11 -9.43
CA TRP A 238 -2.26 22.34 -10.07
C TRP A 238 -2.12 22.98 -11.45
N ASN A 239 -1.23 23.96 -11.62
CA ASN A 239 -0.94 24.54 -12.92
C ASN A 239 -0.32 23.54 -13.89
N ALA A 240 0.58 22.67 -13.40
CA ALA A 240 1.13 21.59 -14.20
C ALA A 240 0.08 20.55 -14.59
N TYR A 241 -0.87 20.26 -13.67
CA TYR A 241 -2.02 19.42 -13.95
C TYR A 241 -2.91 20.01 -15.06
N LEU A 242 -3.27 21.29 -14.97
CA LEU A 242 -4.10 21.98 -16.00
C LEU A 242 -3.43 22.00 -17.38
N LYS A 243 -2.10 22.11 -17.45
CA LYS A 243 -1.38 22.00 -18.73
C LYS A 243 -1.54 20.62 -19.37
N ARG A 244 -1.60 19.56 -18.57
CA ARG A 244 -1.82 18.17 -19.05
C ARG A 244 -3.29 17.84 -19.29
N HIS A 245 -4.18 18.50 -18.56
CA HIS A 245 -5.63 18.26 -18.56
C HIS A 245 -6.39 19.57 -18.69
N PRO A 246 -6.35 20.25 -19.87
CA PRO A 246 -6.94 21.58 -20.06
C PRO A 246 -8.47 21.59 -19.88
N ASP A 247 -9.12 20.44 -20.12
CA ASP A 247 -10.57 20.30 -19.94
C ASP A 247 -11.00 20.37 -18.47
N ASP A 248 -10.07 20.17 -17.54
CA ASP A 248 -10.27 20.16 -16.09
C ASP A 248 -11.60 19.48 -15.70
N PRO A 249 -11.71 18.15 -15.84
CA PRO A 249 -12.97 17.44 -15.60
C PRO A 249 -13.54 17.74 -14.21
N GLY A 250 -14.71 18.39 -14.17
CA GLY A 250 -15.39 18.83 -12.95
C GLY A 250 -14.90 20.16 -12.36
N GLY A 251 -14.05 20.95 -13.08
CA GLY A 251 -13.59 22.27 -12.63
C GLY A 251 -12.70 22.26 -11.37
N ILE A 252 -12.26 21.08 -10.93
CA ILE A 252 -11.62 20.87 -9.62
C ILE A 252 -10.33 21.67 -9.47
N ALA A 253 -9.48 21.71 -10.51
CA ALA A 253 -8.20 22.38 -10.43
C ALA A 253 -8.37 23.90 -10.33
N ARG A 254 -9.32 24.48 -11.06
CA ARG A 254 -9.61 25.93 -11.01
C ARG A 254 -10.17 26.34 -9.66
N ASP A 255 -11.10 25.57 -9.10
CA ASP A 255 -11.67 25.82 -7.77
C ASP A 255 -10.60 25.75 -6.67
N PHE A 256 -9.68 24.78 -6.76
CA PHE A 256 -8.58 24.68 -5.78
C PHE A 256 -7.56 25.79 -5.95
N LEU A 257 -7.21 26.20 -7.18
CA LEU A 257 -6.30 27.31 -7.42
C LEU A 257 -6.86 28.62 -6.85
N GLU A 258 -8.16 28.88 -6.99
CA GLU A 258 -8.79 30.06 -6.39
C GLU A 258 -8.65 30.04 -4.87
N LYS A 259 -9.03 28.94 -4.21
CA LYS A 259 -8.92 28.77 -2.75
C LYS A 259 -7.48 28.90 -2.24
N ILE A 260 -6.50 28.34 -2.98
CA ILE A 260 -5.09 28.38 -2.56
C ILE A 260 -4.55 29.80 -2.73
N ASN A 261 -4.91 30.51 -3.81
CA ASN A 261 -4.48 31.90 -4.01
C ASN A 261 -5.04 32.83 -2.94
N GLU A 262 -6.32 32.68 -2.57
CA GLU A 262 -6.90 33.44 -1.44
C GLU A 262 -6.11 33.16 -0.14
N LYS A 263 -5.80 31.89 0.11
CA LYS A 263 -5.03 31.49 1.30
C LYS A 263 -3.59 32.02 1.29
N MET A 264 -2.95 32.08 0.13
CA MET A 264 -1.59 32.65 -0.02
C MET A 264 -1.55 34.11 0.42
N LEU A 265 -2.55 34.91 0.04
CA LEU A 265 -2.65 36.32 0.47
C LEU A 265 -2.74 36.45 1.98
N GLU A 266 -3.44 35.54 2.67
CA GLU A 266 -3.50 35.52 4.12
C GLU A 266 -2.16 35.13 4.77
N LEU A 267 -1.45 34.15 4.18
CA LEU A 267 -0.15 33.69 4.66
C LEU A 267 0.94 34.75 4.48
N GLU A 268 0.96 35.46 3.36
CA GLU A 268 1.90 36.56 3.10
C GLU A 268 1.80 37.69 4.13
N GLN A 269 0.62 37.91 4.68
CA GLN A 269 0.43 38.93 5.74
C GLN A 269 0.92 38.46 7.12
N LYS A 270 1.21 37.18 7.28
CA LYS A 270 1.63 36.56 8.56
C LYS A 270 3.11 36.20 8.61
N VAL A 271 3.78 36.16 7.46
CA VAL A 271 5.23 35.97 7.31
C VAL A 271 5.92 37.34 7.30
#